data_f9987a22afa61d0576ec71f34606a477
#
_entry.id   f9987a22afa61d0576ec71f34606a477
#
_cell.length_a   1.000
_cell.length_b   1.000
_cell.length_c   1.000
_cell.angle_alpha   90.00
_cell.angle_beta   90.00
_cell.angle_gamma   90.00
#
_symmetry.space_group_name_H-M   'P 1'
#
loop_
_entity.id
_entity.type
_entity.pdbx_description
1 polymer ?
#
loop_
_entity_poly.entity_id
_entity_poly.type
_entity_poly.pdbx_seq_one_letter_code
_entity_poly.pdbx_strand_id
1 'polypeptide(L)'
;MSSPIETAIRATVTRGLGAVAGFNRSRLAGRKASNPYLEGVHKPMEAELTLEALEVTGSIPPELDGRYLRIGPNPAGPASPAAYHWFTGDGMVHGVRLKDGKALWYRNRWIRSKAVSRALGEPEAPGPRNGLSDTVNTNVLGHAGALWALVEAGGYPVRLGEDLQTLAHDPFGGTLKGGFTAHPHQDPETGEMHAICYEGSELNAVRHVVLSPEGRVTRELSIPVRNGPSIHDCMITRNYVIILDLPVTFSLKTLLSGHPFPYRWNPDHRARVGLLPKTGTADDVIWCDVAPCYVFHPCNGYETADGKVILDVCAHDTMFDGDRVEGPASESTPFERWTLDPVARSVSRRVIDPDGQEFPRPNETRLGKPYRYAYAMCLPAGFDAAAPDQTRLFKHDLEAGTRQVHDFGMGHLPGEFVFVPRPTARAEDDGWLMGYVVDLANEATDFVILNADDFEGPPQASIRIPHRIPPGVHGNWAPSEP
;
A
#
# COMPACT_ATOMS: atom_id res chain seq x y z
N MET A 1 17.57 -2.58 -25.30
CA MET A 1 16.59 -1.58 -25.80
C MET A 1 15.78 -2.23 -26.91
N SER A 2 14.45 -2.33 -26.76
CA SER A 2 13.57 -2.85 -27.82
C SER A 2 13.61 -1.93 -29.04
N SER A 3 13.53 -2.52 -30.24
CA SER A 3 13.52 -1.73 -31.49
C SER A 3 12.23 -0.90 -31.58
N PRO A 4 12.23 0.22 -32.33
CA PRO A 4 11.01 1.02 -32.55
C PRO A 4 9.85 0.20 -33.15
N ILE A 5 10.16 -0.81 -33.96
CA ILE A 5 9.17 -1.73 -34.55
C ILE A 5 8.57 -2.64 -33.46
N GLU A 6 9.40 -3.20 -32.60
CA GLU A 6 8.94 -4.03 -31.46
C GLU A 6 8.05 -3.23 -30.50
N THR A 7 8.42 -1.99 -30.19
CA THR A 7 7.61 -1.07 -29.38
C THR A 7 6.25 -0.78 -30.04
N ALA A 8 6.23 -0.55 -31.36
CA ALA A 8 4.98 -0.32 -32.09
C ALA A 8 4.08 -1.57 -32.16
N ILE A 9 4.66 -2.75 -32.33
CA ILE A 9 3.93 -4.03 -32.28
C ILE A 9 3.34 -4.26 -30.89
N ARG A 10 4.14 -4.12 -29.84
CA ARG A 10 3.67 -4.25 -28.44
C ARG A 10 2.51 -3.28 -28.16
N ALA A 11 2.63 -2.01 -28.54
CA ALA A 11 1.58 -1.03 -28.34
C ALA A 11 0.28 -1.37 -29.10
N THR A 12 0.38 -1.94 -30.30
CA THR A 12 -0.78 -2.37 -31.09
C THR A 12 -1.48 -3.59 -30.47
N VAL A 13 -0.71 -4.60 -30.05
CA VAL A 13 -1.22 -5.78 -29.37
C VAL A 13 -1.89 -5.39 -28.05
N THR A 14 -1.24 -4.55 -27.23
CA THR A 14 -1.80 -4.06 -25.96
C THR A 14 -3.12 -3.33 -26.16
N ARG A 15 -3.23 -2.47 -27.18
CA ARG A 15 -4.50 -1.80 -27.52
C ARG A 15 -5.59 -2.78 -27.94
N GLY A 16 -5.24 -3.79 -28.75
CA GLY A 16 -6.18 -4.84 -29.17
C GLY A 16 -6.71 -5.66 -27.99
N LEU A 17 -5.82 -6.11 -27.12
CA LEU A 17 -6.17 -6.83 -25.90
C LEU A 17 -7.04 -5.97 -24.97
N GLY A 18 -6.68 -4.69 -24.81
CA GLY A 18 -7.47 -3.73 -24.03
C GLY A 18 -8.87 -3.50 -24.57
N ALA A 19 -9.03 -3.46 -25.89
CA ALA A 19 -10.35 -3.32 -26.52
C ALA A 19 -11.25 -4.56 -26.27
N VAL A 20 -10.70 -5.77 -26.40
CA VAL A 20 -11.44 -7.04 -26.09
C VAL A 20 -11.80 -7.11 -24.62
N ALA A 21 -10.86 -6.83 -23.72
CA ALA A 21 -11.10 -6.78 -22.29
C ALA A 21 -12.17 -5.75 -21.92
N GLY A 22 -12.11 -4.55 -22.48
CA GLY A 22 -13.09 -3.48 -22.29
C GLY A 22 -14.50 -3.89 -22.77
N PHE A 23 -14.62 -4.52 -23.96
CA PHE A 23 -15.89 -5.05 -24.45
C PHE A 23 -16.47 -6.12 -23.50
N ASN A 24 -15.66 -7.06 -23.06
CA ASN A 24 -16.12 -8.10 -22.13
C ASN A 24 -16.48 -7.52 -20.76
N ARG A 25 -15.75 -6.54 -20.27
CA ARG A 25 -16.06 -5.81 -19.03
C ARG A 25 -17.42 -5.08 -19.14
N SER A 26 -17.73 -4.46 -20.27
CA SER A 26 -19.04 -3.84 -20.47
C SER A 26 -20.21 -4.84 -20.43
N ARG A 27 -19.96 -6.07 -20.85
CA ARG A 27 -20.94 -7.17 -20.72
C ARG A 27 -21.09 -7.65 -19.28
N LEU A 28 -20.00 -7.72 -18.52
CA LEU A 28 -20.06 -7.99 -17.07
C LEU A 28 -20.84 -6.89 -16.36
N ALA A 29 -20.61 -5.64 -16.68
CA ALA A 29 -21.27 -4.49 -16.08
C ALA A 29 -22.80 -4.52 -16.19
N GLY A 30 -23.35 -5.20 -17.21
CA GLY A 30 -24.79 -5.39 -17.39
C GLY A 30 -25.40 -6.50 -16.51
N ARG A 31 -24.61 -7.25 -15.75
CA ARG A 31 -25.12 -8.32 -14.87
C ARG A 31 -25.56 -7.77 -13.51
N LYS A 32 -26.62 -8.36 -12.96
CA LYS A 32 -27.02 -8.09 -11.57
C LYS A 32 -26.04 -8.82 -10.64
N ALA A 33 -25.45 -8.09 -9.71
CA ALA A 33 -24.57 -8.62 -8.68
C ALA A 33 -24.61 -7.66 -7.47
N SER A 34 -24.28 -8.15 -6.28
CA SER A 34 -23.87 -7.35 -5.13
C SER A 34 -22.35 -7.26 -5.14
N ASN A 35 -21.79 -6.25 -4.48
CA ASN A 35 -20.35 -6.11 -4.30
C ASN A 35 -20.08 -5.49 -2.93
N PRO A 36 -19.50 -6.25 -1.98
CA PRO A 36 -19.30 -5.78 -0.61
C PRO A 36 -18.38 -4.54 -0.54
N TYR A 37 -17.56 -4.33 -1.54
CA TYR A 37 -16.69 -3.15 -1.64
C TYR A 37 -17.37 -1.90 -2.23
N LEU A 38 -18.70 -1.92 -2.39
CA LEU A 38 -19.53 -0.76 -2.76
C LEU A 38 -20.69 -0.54 -1.78
N GLU A 39 -20.79 -1.36 -0.74
CA GLU A 39 -21.91 -1.38 0.22
C GLU A 39 -21.39 -1.31 1.65
N GLY A 40 -22.28 -1.09 2.61
CA GLY A 40 -21.94 -1.08 4.03
C GLY A 40 -20.84 -0.06 4.36
N VAL A 41 -19.82 -0.52 5.07
CA VAL A 41 -18.67 0.33 5.45
C VAL A 41 -17.87 0.82 4.24
N HIS A 42 -17.88 0.06 3.14
CA HIS A 42 -17.19 0.39 1.88
C HIS A 42 -18.01 1.30 0.94
N LYS A 43 -19.26 1.66 1.30
CA LYS A 43 -20.05 2.58 0.48
C LYS A 43 -19.24 3.84 0.19
N PRO A 44 -19.03 4.23 -1.09
CA PRO A 44 -18.21 5.38 -1.46
C PRO A 44 -18.73 6.69 -0.86
N MET A 45 -17.83 7.61 -0.56
CA MET A 45 -18.16 9.02 -0.33
C MET A 45 -18.56 9.67 -1.65
N GLU A 46 -19.57 10.53 -1.60
CA GLU A 46 -20.19 11.15 -2.77
C GLU A 46 -19.65 12.58 -3.04
N ALA A 47 -18.87 13.14 -2.11
CA ALA A 47 -18.39 14.52 -2.21
C ALA A 47 -16.98 14.71 -1.63
N GLU A 48 -16.30 15.72 -2.15
CA GLU A 48 -15.12 16.29 -1.53
C GLU A 48 -15.50 17.23 -0.40
N LEU A 49 -14.87 17.06 0.75
CA LEU A 49 -15.15 17.81 1.97
C LEU A 49 -13.95 18.65 2.37
N THR A 50 -14.23 19.74 3.08
CA THR A 50 -13.27 20.51 3.88
C THR A 50 -13.96 20.87 5.19
N LEU A 51 -13.47 20.34 6.29
CA LEU A 51 -14.00 20.57 7.64
C LEU A 51 -12.90 21.25 8.47
N GLU A 52 -13.17 22.47 8.95
CA GLU A 52 -12.19 23.27 9.72
C GLU A 52 -12.50 23.32 11.22
N ALA A 53 -13.73 23.02 11.61
CA ALA A 53 -14.13 22.94 13.00
C ALA A 53 -14.33 21.46 13.40
N LEU A 54 -13.26 20.83 13.89
CA LEU A 54 -13.26 19.44 14.30
C LEU A 54 -13.36 19.34 15.83
N GLU A 55 -14.23 18.47 16.31
CA GLU A 55 -14.32 18.12 17.72
C GLU A 55 -13.10 17.27 18.11
N VAL A 56 -12.45 17.63 19.21
CA VAL A 56 -11.27 16.94 19.74
C VAL A 56 -11.54 16.49 21.17
N THR A 57 -11.35 15.21 21.42
CA THR A 57 -11.32 14.61 22.76
C THR A 57 -9.85 14.30 23.11
N GLY A 58 -9.44 14.59 24.33
CA GLY A 58 -8.05 14.45 24.75
C GLY A 58 -7.17 15.66 24.36
N SER A 59 -5.88 15.44 24.14
CA SER A 59 -4.93 16.52 23.86
C SER A 59 -3.99 16.12 22.72
N ILE A 60 -4.03 16.87 21.63
CA ILE A 60 -3.14 16.66 20.49
C ILE A 60 -1.73 17.12 20.89
N PRO A 61 -0.70 16.28 20.73
CA PRO A 61 0.68 16.67 20.99
C PRO A 61 1.11 17.87 20.11
N PRO A 62 1.64 18.95 20.71
CA PRO A 62 2.03 20.14 19.94
C PRO A 62 3.22 19.89 19.00
N GLU A 63 3.98 18.83 19.25
CA GLU A 63 5.10 18.39 18.40
C GLU A 63 4.65 17.81 17.07
N LEU A 64 3.38 17.40 16.96
CA LEU A 64 2.79 16.92 15.71
C LEU A 64 2.44 18.12 14.80
N ASP A 65 3.42 18.63 14.06
CA ASP A 65 3.22 19.62 12.99
C ASP A 65 3.37 18.94 11.63
N GLY A 66 2.26 18.69 10.94
CA GLY A 66 2.24 17.95 9.69
C GLY A 66 0.83 17.53 9.28
N ARG A 67 0.78 16.57 8.37
CA ARG A 67 -0.46 15.98 7.85
C ARG A 67 -0.42 14.47 8.02
N TYR A 68 -1.43 13.89 8.65
CA TYR A 68 -1.73 12.48 8.44
C TYR A 68 -2.51 12.35 7.14
N LEU A 69 -2.08 11.45 6.29
CA LEU A 69 -2.68 11.19 4.99
C LEU A 69 -3.04 9.72 4.88
N ARG A 70 -4.14 9.39 4.23
CA ARG A 70 -4.50 8.03 3.82
C ARG A 70 -5.21 8.10 2.46
N ILE A 71 -4.98 7.11 1.62
CA ILE A 71 -5.65 6.98 0.34
C ILE A 71 -6.39 5.64 0.25
N GLY A 72 -7.40 5.57 -0.60
CA GLY A 72 -8.09 4.32 -0.90
C GLY A 72 -9.01 4.45 -2.10
N PRO A 73 -9.56 3.31 -2.56
CA PRO A 73 -10.53 3.30 -3.65
C PRO A 73 -11.84 3.94 -3.24
N ASN A 74 -12.33 4.89 -4.03
CA ASN A 74 -13.60 5.56 -3.87
C ASN A 74 -14.14 5.99 -5.24
N PRO A 75 -15.00 5.20 -5.91
CA PRO A 75 -15.55 5.57 -7.21
C PRO A 75 -16.16 6.98 -7.21
N ALA A 76 -15.76 7.81 -8.18
CA ALA A 76 -16.26 9.17 -8.34
C ALA A 76 -17.62 9.24 -9.05
N GLY A 77 -18.08 8.11 -9.58
CA GLY A 77 -19.36 7.97 -10.26
C GLY A 77 -19.96 6.59 -10.06
N PRO A 78 -21.10 6.29 -10.70
CA PRO A 78 -21.75 4.99 -10.56
C PRO A 78 -20.81 3.85 -10.98
N ALA A 79 -20.49 2.95 -10.05
CA ALA A 79 -19.73 1.73 -10.31
C ALA A 79 -20.69 0.55 -10.55
N SER A 80 -20.35 -0.31 -11.50
CA SER A 80 -21.11 -1.54 -11.71
C SER A 80 -20.61 -2.63 -10.76
N PRO A 81 -21.46 -3.14 -9.84
CA PRO A 81 -21.05 -4.14 -8.88
C PRO A 81 -20.40 -5.38 -9.51
N ALA A 82 -20.92 -5.85 -10.66
CA ALA A 82 -20.41 -7.03 -11.34
C ALA A 82 -19.05 -6.84 -12.05
N ALA A 83 -18.61 -5.61 -12.26
CA ALA A 83 -17.37 -5.29 -12.97
C ALA A 83 -16.40 -4.48 -12.11
N TYR A 84 -16.72 -4.19 -10.87
CA TYR A 84 -15.87 -3.44 -9.95
C TYR A 84 -14.97 -4.38 -9.16
N HIS A 85 -13.70 -4.02 -9.08
CA HIS A 85 -12.73 -4.63 -8.18
C HIS A 85 -12.14 -3.52 -7.29
N TRP A 86 -12.05 -3.77 -5.99
CA TRP A 86 -11.63 -2.78 -5.01
C TRP A 86 -10.30 -2.12 -5.38
N PHE A 87 -9.29 -2.90 -5.75
CA PHE A 87 -7.97 -2.40 -6.11
C PHE A 87 -7.95 -1.47 -7.35
N THR A 88 -8.99 -1.49 -8.18
CA THR A 88 -9.04 -0.69 -9.41
C THR A 88 -9.99 0.50 -9.33
N GLY A 89 -10.55 0.79 -8.15
CA GLY A 89 -11.42 1.93 -7.93
C GLY A 89 -10.68 3.27 -7.99
N ASP A 90 -11.40 4.36 -8.30
CA ASP A 90 -10.81 5.71 -8.30
C ASP A 90 -10.24 6.04 -6.93
N GLY A 91 -9.06 6.70 -6.90
CA GLY A 91 -8.41 7.04 -5.65
C GLY A 91 -8.99 8.30 -5.01
N MET A 92 -9.22 8.23 -3.69
CA MET A 92 -9.54 9.39 -2.87
C MET A 92 -8.55 9.48 -1.72
N VAL A 93 -7.84 10.60 -1.64
CA VAL A 93 -6.97 10.92 -0.51
C VAL A 93 -7.75 11.62 0.59
N HIS A 94 -7.47 11.25 1.83
CA HIS A 94 -8.01 11.84 3.06
C HIS A 94 -6.85 12.36 3.89
N GLY A 95 -7.00 13.54 4.50
CA GLY A 95 -5.96 14.09 5.36
C GLY A 95 -6.49 14.88 6.54
N VAL A 96 -5.75 14.84 7.64
CA VAL A 96 -5.93 15.70 8.81
C VAL A 96 -4.65 16.51 9.00
N ARG A 97 -4.78 17.84 9.08
CA ARG A 97 -3.70 18.76 9.34
C ARG A 97 -3.62 19.07 10.83
N LEU A 98 -2.49 18.73 11.44
CA LEU A 98 -2.20 19.06 12.84
C LEU A 98 -1.13 20.16 12.90
N LYS A 99 -1.30 21.08 13.84
CA LYS A 99 -0.31 22.13 14.16
C LYS A 99 -0.61 22.75 15.52
N ASP A 100 0.45 23.03 16.30
CA ASP A 100 0.36 23.72 17.60
C ASP A 100 -0.70 23.11 18.54
N GLY A 101 -0.80 21.78 18.59
CA GLY A 101 -1.77 21.04 19.41
C GLY A 101 -3.22 21.16 18.93
N LYS A 102 -3.46 21.50 17.66
CA LYS A 102 -4.79 21.68 17.06
C LYS A 102 -4.95 20.86 15.81
N ALA A 103 -6.16 20.37 15.56
CA ALA A 103 -6.60 19.86 14.27
C ALA A 103 -7.16 21.04 13.44
N LEU A 104 -6.41 21.46 12.43
CA LEU A 104 -6.75 22.66 11.65
C LEU A 104 -7.84 22.36 10.62
N TRP A 105 -7.78 21.20 9.99
CA TRP A 105 -8.77 20.74 9.04
C TRP A 105 -8.71 19.23 8.80
N TYR A 106 -9.84 18.66 8.36
CA TYR A 106 -9.94 17.43 7.61
C TYR A 106 -10.31 17.76 6.17
N ARG A 107 -9.68 17.07 5.20
CA ARG A 107 -10.01 17.17 3.77
C ARG A 107 -9.97 15.82 3.11
N ASN A 108 -10.84 15.61 2.12
CA ASN A 108 -10.69 14.53 1.17
C ASN A 108 -10.76 15.05 -0.26
N ARG A 109 -9.99 14.45 -1.17
CA ARG A 109 -9.95 14.82 -2.60
C ARG A 109 -9.80 13.58 -3.45
N TRP A 110 -10.57 13.48 -4.53
CA TRP A 110 -10.27 12.50 -5.56
C TRP A 110 -8.96 12.83 -6.27
N ILE A 111 -8.20 11.77 -6.57
CA ILE A 111 -7.06 11.86 -7.49
C ILE A 111 -7.64 12.01 -8.90
N ARG A 112 -7.31 13.08 -9.60
CA ARG A 112 -7.85 13.41 -10.94
C ARG A 112 -7.25 12.49 -12.01
N SER A 113 -7.78 11.26 -12.11
CA SER A 113 -7.66 10.44 -13.32
C SER A 113 -8.55 11.01 -14.43
N LYS A 114 -8.41 10.51 -15.65
CA LYS A 114 -9.33 10.86 -16.77
C LYS A 114 -10.78 10.49 -16.45
N ALA A 115 -10.98 9.35 -15.78
CA ALA A 115 -12.32 8.90 -15.38
C ALA A 115 -12.93 9.84 -14.34
N VAL A 116 -12.18 10.19 -13.30
CA VAL A 116 -12.60 11.13 -12.26
C VAL A 116 -12.88 12.51 -12.83
N SER A 117 -11.97 13.09 -13.62
CA SER A 117 -12.18 14.40 -14.23
C SER A 117 -13.46 14.44 -15.07
N ARG A 118 -13.73 13.37 -15.83
CA ARG A 118 -14.98 13.25 -16.61
C ARG A 118 -16.21 13.13 -15.72
N ALA A 119 -16.15 12.35 -14.65
CA ALA A 119 -17.27 12.18 -13.73
C ALA A 119 -17.63 13.49 -13.01
N LEU A 120 -16.63 14.31 -12.70
CA LEU A 120 -16.80 15.62 -12.05
C LEU A 120 -17.09 16.76 -13.02
N GLY A 121 -16.99 16.53 -14.35
CA GLY A 121 -17.14 17.59 -15.36
C GLY A 121 -15.98 18.58 -15.39
N GLU A 122 -14.79 18.16 -14.95
CA GLU A 122 -13.60 18.99 -14.83
C GLU A 122 -12.60 18.72 -15.97
N PRO A 123 -11.67 19.66 -16.28
CA PRO A 123 -10.56 19.40 -17.17
C PRO A 123 -9.67 18.24 -16.66
N GLU A 124 -9.07 17.49 -17.58
CA GLU A 124 -8.08 16.47 -17.20
C GLU A 124 -6.88 17.11 -16.49
N ALA A 125 -6.41 16.47 -15.43
CA ALA A 125 -5.19 16.90 -14.75
C ALA A 125 -4.00 16.86 -15.70
N PRO A 126 -3.04 17.79 -15.60
CA PRO A 126 -1.88 17.84 -16.47
C PRO A 126 -0.90 16.68 -16.23
N GLY A 127 0.08 16.55 -17.12
CA GLY A 127 1.18 15.61 -17.05
C GLY A 127 0.98 14.34 -17.89
N PRO A 128 2.05 13.56 -18.05
CA PRO A 128 2.04 12.33 -18.85
C PRO A 128 1.31 11.21 -18.13
N ARG A 129 0.92 10.20 -18.90
CA ARG A 129 0.28 8.95 -18.40
C ARG A 129 1.12 7.75 -18.82
N ASN A 130 1.12 6.71 -18.00
CA ASN A 130 1.71 5.40 -18.30
C ASN A 130 0.69 4.29 -18.06
N GLY A 131 0.83 3.18 -18.78
CA GLY A 131 -0.07 2.03 -18.64
C GLY A 131 -1.45 2.21 -19.28
N LEU A 132 -2.35 1.28 -18.97
CA LEU A 132 -3.74 1.26 -19.49
C LEU A 132 -4.71 2.05 -18.61
N SER A 133 -4.35 2.31 -17.37
CA SER A 133 -5.12 3.10 -16.39
C SER A 133 -4.25 4.21 -15.82
N ASP A 134 -4.87 5.34 -15.53
CA ASP A 134 -4.25 6.46 -14.82
C ASP A 134 -4.85 6.65 -13.41
N THR A 135 -5.55 5.62 -12.92
CA THR A 135 -6.05 5.56 -11.54
C THR A 135 -4.88 5.42 -10.58
N VAL A 136 -4.89 6.23 -9.51
CA VAL A 136 -3.87 6.20 -8.43
C VAL A 136 -4.60 6.20 -7.10
N ASN A 137 -4.46 5.11 -6.31
CA ASN A 137 -5.33 4.86 -5.18
C ASN A 137 -4.69 4.08 -4.02
N THR A 138 -3.38 3.78 -4.08
CA THR A 138 -2.83 2.75 -3.19
C THR A 138 -2.01 3.34 -2.03
N ASN A 139 -1.18 4.35 -2.27
CA ASN A 139 -0.38 4.95 -1.19
C ASN A 139 -0.30 6.46 -1.35
N VAL A 140 -0.05 7.18 -0.25
CA VAL A 140 0.16 8.63 -0.23
C VAL A 140 1.23 8.97 0.80
N LEU A 141 2.28 9.67 0.40
CA LEU A 141 3.42 10.00 1.25
C LEU A 141 4.04 11.35 0.91
N GLY A 142 4.86 11.86 1.84
CA GLY A 142 5.72 13.02 1.63
C GLY A 142 7.12 12.59 1.21
N HIS A 143 7.68 13.22 0.17
CA HIS A 143 9.07 13.04 -0.23
C HIS A 143 9.57 14.26 -1.00
N ALA A 144 10.80 14.70 -0.71
CA ALA A 144 11.46 15.83 -1.37
C ALA A 144 10.59 17.12 -1.37
N GLY A 145 9.96 17.44 -0.24
CA GLY A 145 9.13 18.64 -0.10
C GLY A 145 7.81 18.61 -0.86
N ALA A 146 7.39 17.45 -1.34
CA ALA A 146 6.13 17.28 -2.05
C ALA A 146 5.30 16.12 -1.50
N LEU A 147 3.98 16.17 -1.71
CA LEU A 147 3.07 15.08 -1.43
C LEU A 147 2.84 14.27 -2.72
N TRP A 148 2.88 12.96 -2.60
CA TRP A 148 2.76 12.04 -3.72
C TRP A 148 1.70 11.00 -3.45
N ALA A 149 0.76 10.82 -4.37
CA ALA A 149 -0.08 9.64 -4.43
C ALA A 149 0.54 8.63 -5.39
N LEU A 150 0.54 7.36 -4.99
CA LEU A 150 1.24 6.27 -5.65
C LEU A 150 0.31 5.12 -5.97
N VAL A 151 0.66 4.38 -7.02
CA VAL A 151 0.00 3.15 -7.46
C VAL A 151 1.02 2.19 -8.05
N GLU A 152 0.73 0.90 -8.01
CA GLU A 152 1.50 -0.17 -8.64
C GLU A 152 1.04 -0.49 -10.07
N ALA A 153 1.64 -1.49 -10.70
CA ALA A 153 1.25 -2.11 -11.97
C ALA A 153 1.28 -1.18 -13.19
N GLY A 154 2.06 -0.11 -13.16
CA GLY A 154 2.36 0.69 -14.35
C GLY A 154 1.89 2.15 -14.35
N GLY A 155 1.16 2.61 -13.33
CA GLY A 155 0.77 4.02 -13.21
C GLY A 155 1.95 4.95 -12.90
N TYR A 156 1.85 6.22 -13.34
CA TYR A 156 2.75 7.27 -12.85
C TYR A 156 2.27 7.83 -11.51
N PRO A 157 3.19 8.26 -10.63
CA PRO A 157 2.87 9.02 -9.43
C PRO A 157 2.09 10.28 -9.74
N VAL A 158 1.29 10.72 -8.77
CA VAL A 158 0.56 11.98 -8.83
C VAL A 158 1.05 12.92 -7.75
N ARG A 159 1.51 14.09 -8.14
CA ARG A 159 1.90 15.15 -7.23
C ARG A 159 0.65 15.89 -6.72
N LEU A 160 0.59 16.02 -5.39
CA LEU A 160 -0.51 16.71 -4.71
C LEU A 160 -0.06 18.07 -4.18
N GLY A 161 -0.99 19.00 -4.09
CA GLY A 161 -0.80 20.26 -3.39
C GLY A 161 -1.05 20.14 -1.87
N GLU A 162 -0.80 21.21 -1.15
CA GLU A 162 -0.99 21.27 0.30
C GLU A 162 -2.44 21.03 0.74
N ASP A 163 -3.39 21.36 -0.12
CA ASP A 163 -4.84 21.16 0.07
C ASP A 163 -5.32 19.83 -0.50
N LEU A 164 -4.41 18.91 -0.78
CA LEU A 164 -4.60 17.56 -1.33
C LEU A 164 -5.12 17.53 -2.77
N GLN A 165 -5.23 18.68 -3.45
CA GLN A 165 -5.64 18.74 -4.85
C GLN A 165 -4.57 18.09 -5.77
N THR A 166 -5.01 17.43 -6.80
CA THR A 166 -4.13 16.90 -7.85
C THR A 166 -3.45 18.05 -8.59
N LEU A 167 -2.12 18.11 -8.56
CA LEU A 167 -1.35 19.09 -9.32
C LEU A 167 -1.01 18.55 -10.71
N ALA A 168 -0.46 17.34 -10.80
CA ALA A 168 -0.08 16.70 -12.05
C ALA A 168 0.18 15.21 -11.84
N HIS A 169 0.01 14.41 -12.89
CA HIS A 169 0.70 13.13 -13.00
C HIS A 169 2.16 13.43 -13.36
N ASP A 170 3.08 12.98 -12.53
CA ASP A 170 4.47 13.42 -12.61
C ASP A 170 5.43 12.24 -12.37
N PRO A 171 6.14 11.80 -13.41
CA PRO A 171 7.17 10.77 -13.29
C PRO A 171 8.47 11.33 -12.65
N PHE A 172 8.35 11.95 -11.47
CA PHE A 172 9.45 12.56 -10.73
C PHE A 172 10.27 13.54 -11.59
N GLY A 173 9.59 14.57 -12.10
CA GLY A 173 10.20 15.57 -12.99
C GLY A 173 10.69 14.99 -14.32
N GLY A 174 10.08 13.92 -14.81
CA GLY A 174 10.42 13.25 -16.07
C GLY A 174 11.63 12.33 -15.98
N THR A 175 12.10 11.99 -14.77
CA THR A 175 13.27 11.12 -14.59
C THR A 175 12.91 9.63 -14.54
N LEU A 176 11.67 9.28 -14.20
CA LEU A 176 11.14 7.90 -14.22
C LEU A 176 10.73 7.53 -15.66
N LYS A 177 11.15 6.34 -16.11
CA LYS A 177 10.88 5.88 -17.50
C LYS A 177 9.65 5.01 -17.66
N GLY A 178 9.35 4.17 -16.67
CA GLY A 178 8.18 3.27 -16.63
C GLY A 178 7.26 3.60 -15.47
N GLY A 179 6.29 2.74 -15.15
CA GLY A 179 5.45 2.89 -13.98
C GLY A 179 6.22 2.83 -12.67
N PHE A 180 5.58 3.23 -11.58
CA PHE A 180 6.15 3.16 -10.24
C PHE A 180 5.50 2.05 -9.41
N THR A 181 5.78 2.02 -8.13
CA THR A 181 5.16 1.15 -7.13
C THR A 181 4.35 1.99 -6.13
N ALA A 182 3.49 1.33 -5.37
CA ALA A 182 2.85 1.92 -4.21
C ALA A 182 3.73 1.84 -2.94
N HIS A 183 4.75 0.97 -2.93
CA HIS A 183 5.55 0.64 -1.75
C HIS A 183 7.05 0.93 -1.94
N PRO A 184 7.45 2.21 -2.09
CA PRO A 184 8.85 2.57 -1.97
C PRO A 184 9.24 2.62 -0.48
N HIS A 185 10.42 2.09 -0.14
CA HIS A 185 10.97 2.15 1.21
C HIS A 185 12.13 3.12 1.27
N GLN A 186 12.05 4.09 2.19
CA GLN A 186 13.11 5.05 2.41
C GLN A 186 14.19 4.46 3.31
N ASP A 187 15.42 4.47 2.84
CA ASP A 187 16.59 4.14 3.65
C ASP A 187 16.85 5.27 4.65
N PRO A 188 16.73 5.01 5.96
CA PRO A 188 16.90 6.07 6.97
C PRO A 188 18.35 6.57 7.11
N GLU A 189 19.33 5.90 6.50
CA GLU A 189 20.74 6.33 6.53
C GLU A 189 21.08 7.24 5.33
N THR A 190 20.51 6.96 4.15
CA THR A 190 20.84 7.70 2.92
C THR A 190 19.74 8.66 2.49
N GLY A 191 18.51 8.45 2.95
CA GLY A 191 17.33 9.17 2.48
C GLY A 191 16.83 8.73 1.09
N GLU A 192 17.53 7.82 0.42
CA GLU A 192 17.08 7.25 -0.84
C GLU A 192 15.84 6.38 -0.66
N MET A 193 14.93 6.41 -1.62
CA MET A 193 13.83 5.43 -1.70
C MET A 193 14.17 4.33 -2.68
N HIS A 194 14.02 3.09 -2.25
CA HIS A 194 14.16 1.90 -3.07
C HIS A 194 12.78 1.29 -3.35
N ALA A 195 12.56 0.88 -4.57
CA ALA A 195 11.29 0.39 -5.07
C ALA A 195 11.46 -0.77 -6.03
N ILE A 196 10.58 -1.78 -5.95
CA ILE A 196 10.44 -2.81 -6.99
C ILE A 196 9.16 -2.52 -7.74
N CYS A 197 9.28 -2.29 -9.04
CA CYS A 197 8.18 -1.91 -9.91
C CYS A 197 7.89 -3.03 -10.92
N TYR A 198 6.63 -3.41 -11.06
CA TYR A 198 6.16 -4.35 -12.07
C TYR A 198 5.11 -3.70 -12.97
N GLU A 199 4.94 -4.21 -14.18
CA GLU A 199 3.96 -3.70 -15.15
C GLU A 199 3.29 -4.85 -15.88
N GLY A 200 1.96 -4.77 -16.08
CA GLY A 200 1.20 -5.75 -16.84
C GLY A 200 1.59 -5.82 -18.34
N SER A 201 2.34 -4.84 -18.83
CA SER A 201 2.91 -4.82 -20.18
C SER A 201 4.30 -5.47 -20.28
N GLU A 202 4.94 -5.79 -19.16
CA GLU A 202 6.28 -6.39 -19.09
C GLU A 202 6.31 -7.63 -18.20
N LEU A 203 5.98 -8.79 -18.78
CA LEU A 203 5.79 -10.04 -18.02
C LEU A 203 7.09 -10.77 -17.66
N ASN A 204 8.23 -10.35 -18.23
CA ASN A 204 9.51 -11.05 -18.07
C ASN A 204 10.56 -10.24 -17.31
N ALA A 205 10.18 -9.09 -16.79
CA ALA A 205 11.05 -8.28 -15.95
C ALA A 205 10.27 -7.48 -14.93
N VAL A 206 10.93 -7.19 -13.82
CA VAL A 206 10.57 -6.13 -12.88
C VAL A 206 11.71 -5.13 -12.80
N ARG A 207 11.50 -3.95 -12.25
CA ARG A 207 12.53 -2.92 -12.18
C ARG A 207 12.81 -2.54 -10.73
N HIS A 208 14.09 -2.53 -10.36
CA HIS A 208 14.55 -1.83 -9.17
C HIS A 208 14.76 -0.36 -9.52
N VAL A 209 14.03 0.52 -8.85
CA VAL A 209 14.09 1.97 -9.03
C VAL A 209 14.61 2.61 -7.76
N VAL A 210 15.55 3.53 -7.88
CA VAL A 210 16.06 4.33 -6.75
C VAL A 210 15.72 5.79 -6.99
N LEU A 211 15.09 6.39 -5.98
CA LEU A 211 14.73 7.79 -5.94
C LEU A 211 15.63 8.50 -4.94
N SER A 212 16.30 9.57 -5.36
CA SER A 212 17.17 10.37 -4.48
C SER A 212 16.36 11.15 -3.45
N PRO A 213 17.02 11.65 -2.36
CA PRO A 213 16.36 12.55 -1.39
C PRO A 213 15.76 13.82 -2.03
N GLU A 214 16.26 14.24 -3.21
CA GLU A 214 15.75 15.39 -3.96
C GLU A 214 14.59 15.03 -4.91
N GLY A 215 14.08 13.80 -4.83
CA GLY A 215 12.92 13.36 -5.61
C GLY A 215 13.20 13.08 -7.09
N ARG A 216 14.42 12.63 -7.43
CA ARG A 216 14.79 12.27 -8.80
C ARG A 216 15.20 10.80 -8.88
N VAL A 217 14.76 10.13 -9.94
CA VAL A 217 15.21 8.76 -10.22
C VAL A 217 16.66 8.79 -10.66
N THR A 218 17.51 8.12 -9.87
CA THR A 218 18.97 8.01 -10.10
C THR A 218 19.35 6.67 -10.70
N ARG A 219 18.49 5.65 -10.55
CA ARG A 219 18.74 4.30 -11.03
C ARG A 219 17.45 3.60 -11.43
N GLU A 220 17.47 2.92 -12.57
CA GLU A 220 16.50 1.92 -12.98
C GLU A 220 17.23 0.68 -13.48
N LEU A 221 17.05 -0.45 -12.80
CA LEU A 221 17.66 -1.75 -13.13
C LEU A 221 16.58 -2.76 -13.47
N SER A 222 16.59 -3.29 -14.68
CA SER A 222 15.71 -4.39 -15.10
C SER A 222 16.21 -5.71 -14.53
N ILE A 223 15.34 -6.47 -13.88
CA ILE A 223 15.62 -7.76 -13.23
C ILE A 223 14.74 -8.82 -13.90
N PRO A 224 15.33 -9.89 -14.46
CA PRO A 224 14.58 -10.93 -15.13
C PRO A 224 13.69 -11.74 -14.16
N VAL A 225 12.41 -11.85 -14.48
CA VAL A 225 11.42 -12.72 -13.83
C VAL A 225 10.63 -13.48 -14.89
N ARG A 226 9.64 -14.27 -14.48
CA ARG A 226 8.78 -15.00 -15.41
C ARG A 226 7.32 -14.79 -15.04
N ASN A 227 6.42 -14.95 -16.01
CA ASN A 227 4.97 -14.97 -15.83
C ASN A 227 4.36 -13.65 -15.33
N GLY A 228 5.09 -12.53 -15.26
CA GLY A 228 4.60 -11.26 -14.77
C GLY A 228 4.09 -11.33 -13.32
N PRO A 229 4.96 -11.57 -12.32
CA PRO A 229 4.53 -11.64 -10.94
C PRO A 229 4.02 -10.29 -10.44
N SER A 230 2.97 -10.33 -9.63
CA SER A 230 2.50 -9.17 -8.86
C SER A 230 3.40 -9.01 -7.64
N ILE A 231 4.48 -8.25 -7.78
CA ILE A 231 5.36 -7.91 -6.67
C ILE A 231 4.83 -6.65 -6.00
N HIS A 232 3.84 -6.85 -5.10
CA HIS A 232 3.09 -5.77 -4.48
C HIS A 232 3.99 -4.84 -3.68
N ASP A 233 4.86 -5.41 -2.86
CA ASP A 233 5.80 -4.71 -2.00
C ASP A 233 7.20 -5.33 -2.08
N CYS A 234 8.19 -4.65 -1.55
CA CYS A 234 9.55 -5.10 -1.36
C CYS A 234 10.00 -4.74 0.07
N MET A 235 11.23 -5.07 0.43
CA MET A 235 11.81 -4.57 1.68
C MET A 235 13.27 -4.22 1.46
N ILE A 236 13.80 -3.36 2.32
CA ILE A 236 15.23 -3.02 2.32
C ILE A 236 15.91 -3.57 3.58
N THR A 237 17.19 -3.91 3.42
CA THR A 237 18.13 -4.07 4.53
C THR A 237 19.23 -3.03 4.39
N ARG A 238 20.28 -3.09 5.21
CA ARG A 238 21.43 -2.21 5.02
C ARG A 238 22.03 -2.36 3.61
N ASN A 239 22.20 -3.60 3.12
CA ASN A 239 22.92 -3.88 1.87
C ASN A 239 22.04 -4.36 0.73
N TYR A 240 20.81 -4.84 0.99
CA TYR A 240 19.96 -5.48 0.00
C TYR A 240 18.60 -4.78 -0.19
N VAL A 241 18.05 -4.95 -1.39
CA VAL A 241 16.61 -4.84 -1.65
C VAL A 241 16.07 -6.25 -1.79
N ILE A 242 15.00 -6.56 -1.03
CA ILE A 242 14.37 -7.88 -0.99
C ILE A 242 13.22 -7.91 -1.99
N ILE A 243 13.24 -8.88 -2.90
CA ILE A 243 12.28 -9.03 -4.00
C ILE A 243 11.41 -10.26 -3.73
N LEU A 244 10.10 -10.09 -3.64
CA LEU A 244 9.13 -11.15 -3.34
C LEU A 244 8.52 -11.68 -4.65
N ASP A 245 9.22 -12.61 -5.33
CA ASP A 245 8.75 -13.23 -6.57
C ASP A 245 7.89 -14.46 -6.25
N LEU A 246 6.60 -14.19 -5.95
CA LEU A 246 5.64 -15.13 -5.37
C LEU A 246 4.54 -15.50 -6.40
N PRO A 247 3.77 -16.60 -6.18
CA PRO A 247 2.93 -17.22 -7.21
C PRO A 247 1.59 -16.54 -7.48
N VAL A 248 1.52 -15.21 -7.42
CA VAL A 248 0.44 -14.44 -8.02
C VAL A 248 0.98 -13.78 -9.28
N THR A 249 0.49 -14.21 -10.44
CA THR A 249 1.03 -13.78 -11.72
C THR A 249 -0.04 -13.25 -12.67
N PHE A 250 0.38 -12.54 -13.70
CA PHE A 250 -0.52 -12.01 -14.73
C PHE A 250 -1.22 -13.14 -15.49
N SER A 251 -2.53 -13.01 -15.68
CA SER A 251 -3.37 -13.95 -16.39
C SER A 251 -4.04 -13.30 -17.60
N LEU A 252 -3.55 -13.62 -18.80
CA LEU A 252 -4.18 -13.15 -20.05
C LEU A 252 -5.64 -13.63 -20.18
N LYS A 253 -5.95 -14.84 -19.72
CA LYS A 253 -7.34 -15.37 -19.71
C LYS A 253 -8.24 -14.47 -18.86
N THR A 254 -7.78 -14.10 -17.67
CA THR A 254 -8.51 -13.23 -16.73
C THR A 254 -8.70 -11.82 -17.32
N LEU A 255 -7.66 -11.24 -17.93
CA LEU A 255 -7.77 -9.97 -18.64
C LEU A 255 -8.83 -10.02 -19.76
N LEU A 256 -8.74 -11.03 -20.63
CA LEU A 256 -9.65 -11.18 -21.77
C LEU A 256 -11.09 -11.50 -21.35
N SER A 257 -11.32 -12.07 -20.18
CA SER A 257 -12.68 -12.24 -19.63
C SER A 257 -13.33 -10.92 -19.19
N GLY A 258 -12.57 -9.82 -19.15
CA GLY A 258 -13.04 -8.51 -18.71
C GLY A 258 -12.84 -8.24 -17.22
N HIS A 259 -12.18 -9.15 -16.51
CA HIS A 259 -11.85 -8.96 -15.09
C HIS A 259 -10.96 -7.73 -14.92
N PRO A 260 -11.28 -6.79 -14.00
CA PRO A 260 -10.53 -5.54 -13.86
C PRO A 260 -9.14 -5.71 -13.25
N PHE A 261 -8.91 -6.79 -12.48
CA PHE A 261 -7.62 -7.12 -11.87
C PHE A 261 -7.12 -8.46 -12.43
N PRO A 262 -6.19 -8.45 -13.42
CA PRO A 262 -5.82 -9.65 -14.18
C PRO A 262 -4.68 -10.46 -13.54
N TYR A 263 -4.61 -10.54 -12.23
CA TYR A 263 -3.63 -11.33 -11.50
C TYR A 263 -4.31 -12.50 -10.79
N ARG A 264 -3.66 -13.67 -10.81
CA ARG A 264 -4.22 -14.91 -10.28
C ARG A 264 -3.13 -15.78 -9.67
N TRP A 265 -3.51 -16.63 -8.72
CA TRP A 265 -2.66 -17.70 -8.24
C TRP A 265 -2.21 -18.60 -9.39
N ASN A 266 -0.90 -18.85 -9.46
CA ASN A 266 -0.27 -19.68 -10.47
C ASN A 266 0.57 -20.77 -9.77
N PRO A 267 0.04 -21.99 -9.60
CA PRO A 267 0.73 -23.05 -8.88
C PRO A 267 2.03 -23.52 -9.58
N ASP A 268 2.18 -23.23 -10.88
CA ASP A 268 3.37 -23.56 -11.65
C ASP A 268 4.48 -22.49 -11.54
N HIS A 269 4.21 -21.36 -10.86
CA HIS A 269 5.21 -20.32 -10.64
C HIS A 269 6.04 -20.64 -9.39
N ARG A 270 7.37 -20.72 -9.57
CA ARG A 270 8.31 -20.99 -8.47
C ARG A 270 8.35 -19.81 -7.51
N ALA A 271 7.93 -20.03 -6.27
CA ALA A 271 8.03 -19.02 -5.22
C ALA A 271 9.48 -18.87 -4.75
N ARG A 272 9.99 -17.64 -4.77
CA ARG A 272 11.35 -17.33 -4.35
C ARG A 272 11.48 -15.89 -3.87
N VAL A 273 12.51 -15.64 -3.05
CA VAL A 273 12.87 -14.32 -2.53
C VAL A 273 14.23 -13.95 -3.05
N GLY A 274 14.36 -12.79 -3.68
CA GLY A 274 15.63 -12.26 -4.22
C GLY A 274 16.28 -11.28 -3.26
N LEU A 275 17.57 -11.44 -3.04
CA LEU A 275 18.41 -10.46 -2.35
C LEU A 275 19.25 -9.73 -3.40
N LEU A 276 18.84 -8.54 -3.78
CA LEU A 276 19.58 -7.68 -4.73
C LEU A 276 20.49 -6.74 -3.91
N PRO A 277 21.81 -6.80 -4.08
CA PRO A 277 22.68 -5.77 -3.50
C PRO A 277 22.27 -4.38 -4.02
N LYS A 278 22.12 -3.39 -3.12
CA LYS A 278 21.62 -2.05 -3.49
C LYS A 278 22.38 -1.39 -4.65
N THR A 279 23.69 -1.68 -4.76
CA THR A 279 24.56 -1.21 -5.84
C THR A 279 24.87 -2.27 -6.90
N GLY A 280 24.32 -3.51 -6.75
CA GLY A 280 24.58 -4.65 -7.64
C GLY A 280 23.86 -4.56 -8.98
N THR A 281 24.11 -5.52 -9.85
CA THR A 281 23.43 -5.72 -11.13
C THR A 281 22.34 -6.80 -11.03
N ALA A 282 21.60 -7.05 -12.09
CA ALA A 282 20.60 -8.12 -12.11
C ALA A 282 21.20 -9.52 -11.91
N ASP A 283 22.45 -9.71 -12.32
CA ASP A 283 23.17 -10.99 -12.17
C ASP A 283 23.63 -11.24 -10.73
N ASP A 284 23.67 -10.20 -9.90
CA ASP A 284 24.08 -10.29 -8.49
C ASP A 284 22.92 -10.69 -7.57
N VAL A 285 21.70 -10.85 -8.08
CA VAL A 285 20.54 -11.25 -7.26
C VAL A 285 20.71 -12.68 -6.75
N ILE A 286 20.72 -12.84 -5.44
CA ILE A 286 20.75 -14.14 -4.79
C ILE A 286 19.30 -14.58 -4.56
N TRP A 287 18.84 -15.56 -5.34
CA TRP A 287 17.50 -16.12 -5.21
C TRP A 287 17.46 -17.26 -4.20
N CYS A 288 16.59 -17.13 -3.20
CA CYS A 288 16.31 -18.13 -2.16
C CYS A 288 14.91 -18.71 -2.37
N ASP A 289 14.79 -20.04 -2.38
CA ASP A 289 13.49 -20.71 -2.52
C ASP A 289 12.68 -20.60 -1.23
N VAL A 290 11.37 -20.42 -1.38
CA VAL A 290 10.39 -20.37 -0.29
C VAL A 290 9.21 -21.26 -0.62
N ALA A 291 8.52 -21.80 0.39
CA ALA A 291 7.25 -22.49 0.18
C ALA A 291 6.21 -21.51 -0.44
N PRO A 292 5.37 -21.99 -1.39
CA PRO A 292 4.37 -21.15 -2.03
C PRO A 292 3.49 -20.43 -1.01
N CYS A 293 3.36 -19.12 -1.16
CA CYS A 293 2.54 -18.23 -0.34
C CYS A 293 2.42 -16.89 -1.06
N TYR A 294 1.67 -15.95 -0.50
CA TYR A 294 1.66 -14.57 -0.99
C TYR A 294 1.88 -13.60 0.17
N VAL A 295 2.56 -12.52 -0.08
CA VAL A 295 2.81 -11.44 0.87
C VAL A 295 2.39 -10.14 0.20
N PHE A 296 1.42 -9.45 0.81
CA PHE A 296 1.20 -8.04 0.48
C PHE A 296 2.27 -7.20 1.15
N HIS A 297 2.39 -7.29 2.48
CA HIS A 297 3.20 -6.35 3.25
C HIS A 297 4.23 -7.05 4.13
N PRO A 298 5.52 -6.79 3.91
CA PRO A 298 6.57 -7.02 4.89
C PRO A 298 6.56 -5.89 5.93
N CYS A 299 6.96 -6.23 7.16
CA CYS A 299 7.12 -5.27 8.25
C CYS A 299 8.50 -4.62 8.23
N ASN A 300 9.54 -5.42 8.28
CA ASN A 300 10.94 -4.98 8.23
C ASN A 300 11.86 -6.13 7.82
N GLY A 301 13.06 -5.78 7.36
CA GLY A 301 14.13 -6.73 7.05
C GLY A 301 15.47 -6.24 7.56
N TYR A 302 16.35 -7.17 7.99
CA TYR A 302 17.69 -6.81 8.43
C TYR A 302 18.66 -7.98 8.31
N GLU A 303 19.94 -7.68 8.32
CA GLU A 303 21.01 -8.67 8.23
C GLU A 303 21.53 -9.05 9.62
N THR A 304 21.82 -10.35 9.79
CA THR A 304 22.40 -10.90 11.02
C THR A 304 23.92 -10.97 10.93
N ALA A 305 24.58 -11.09 12.07
CA ALA A 305 26.05 -11.17 12.11
C ALA A 305 26.63 -12.42 11.43
N ASP A 306 25.84 -13.51 11.30
CA ASP A 306 26.21 -14.75 10.58
C ASP A 306 25.88 -14.70 9.08
N GLY A 307 25.50 -13.54 8.55
CA GLY A 307 25.28 -13.29 7.13
C GLY A 307 23.92 -13.75 6.59
N LYS A 308 22.98 -14.09 7.46
CA LYS A 308 21.58 -14.33 7.05
C LYS A 308 20.79 -13.03 7.00
N VAL A 309 19.63 -13.09 6.36
CA VAL A 309 18.69 -11.97 6.31
C VAL A 309 17.39 -12.38 6.98
N ILE A 310 16.94 -11.56 7.92
CA ILE A 310 15.62 -11.69 8.53
C ILE A 310 14.65 -10.82 7.77
N LEU A 311 13.43 -11.34 7.56
CA LEU A 311 12.31 -10.62 6.97
C LEU A 311 11.04 -11.00 7.74
N ASP A 312 10.38 -10.01 8.34
CA ASP A 312 9.11 -10.20 9.03
C ASP A 312 7.96 -9.77 8.12
N VAL A 313 6.94 -10.61 7.98
CA VAL A 313 5.88 -10.45 6.98
C VAL A 313 4.52 -10.91 7.51
N CYS A 314 3.44 -10.36 6.95
CA CYS A 314 2.13 -10.98 6.97
C CYS A 314 1.99 -11.91 5.75
N ALA A 315 1.86 -13.23 5.97
CA ALA A 315 1.93 -14.21 4.90
C ALA A 315 0.58 -14.90 4.67
N HIS A 316 0.06 -14.81 3.44
CA HIS A 316 -1.16 -15.50 3.01
C HIS A 316 -0.79 -16.85 2.39
N ASP A 317 -1.51 -17.92 2.73
CA ASP A 317 -1.27 -19.24 2.15
C ASP A 317 -1.54 -19.26 0.64
N THR A 318 -2.64 -18.63 0.21
CA THR A 318 -2.96 -18.39 -1.20
C THR A 318 -3.61 -17.01 -1.36
N MET A 319 -3.61 -16.49 -2.59
CA MET A 319 -4.29 -15.23 -2.91
C MET A 319 -4.77 -15.25 -4.36
N PHE A 320 -5.97 -14.73 -4.62
CA PHE A 320 -6.58 -14.66 -5.96
C PHE A 320 -6.69 -16.03 -6.67
N ASP A 321 -6.93 -17.10 -5.93
CA ASP A 321 -7.08 -18.48 -6.45
C ASP A 321 -8.52 -18.82 -6.88
N GLY A 322 -9.50 -18.04 -6.41
CA GLY A 322 -10.92 -18.19 -6.76
C GLY A 322 -11.39 -17.36 -7.95
N ASP A 323 -12.69 -17.43 -8.28
CA ASP A 323 -13.33 -16.67 -9.36
C ASP A 323 -13.90 -15.31 -8.90
N ARG A 324 -13.54 -14.85 -7.71
CA ARG A 324 -13.99 -13.56 -7.16
C ARG A 324 -13.47 -12.40 -8.00
N VAL A 325 -14.36 -11.45 -8.28
CA VAL A 325 -14.07 -10.22 -9.05
C VAL A 325 -13.91 -9.02 -8.14
N GLU A 326 -14.54 -9.04 -6.97
CA GLU A 326 -14.77 -7.88 -6.12
C GLU A 326 -13.55 -7.43 -5.31
N GLY A 327 -12.66 -8.35 -4.91
CA GLY A 327 -11.48 -7.99 -4.11
C GLY A 327 -10.74 -9.20 -3.54
N PRO A 328 -9.74 -8.97 -2.70
CA PRO A 328 -8.95 -10.02 -2.10
C PRO A 328 -9.76 -10.81 -1.07
N ALA A 329 -9.41 -12.09 -0.90
CA ALA A 329 -9.89 -12.94 0.17
C ALA A 329 -8.75 -13.86 0.61
N SER A 330 -8.59 -14.02 1.91
CA SER A 330 -7.65 -14.93 2.53
C SER A 330 -8.31 -15.67 3.69
N GLU A 331 -7.91 -16.94 3.90
CA GLU A 331 -8.42 -17.73 5.03
C GLU A 331 -7.63 -17.45 6.32
N SER A 332 -6.35 -17.12 6.21
CA SER A 332 -5.48 -16.81 7.35
C SER A 332 -4.29 -15.97 6.88
N THR A 333 -3.81 -15.08 7.75
CA THR A 333 -2.68 -14.20 7.47
C THR A 333 -1.84 -14.04 8.75
N PRO A 334 -1.11 -15.10 9.16
CA PRO A 334 -0.24 -15.04 10.34
C PRO A 334 0.90 -14.04 10.13
N PHE A 335 1.41 -13.51 11.25
CA PHE A 335 2.66 -12.75 11.26
C PHE A 335 3.82 -13.72 11.41
N GLU A 336 4.76 -13.68 10.47
CA GLU A 336 5.86 -14.62 10.38
C GLU A 336 7.22 -13.94 10.34
N ARG A 337 8.22 -14.62 10.86
CA ARG A 337 9.64 -14.33 10.62
C ARG A 337 10.22 -15.31 9.63
N TRP A 338 10.73 -14.79 8.55
CA TRP A 338 11.48 -15.54 7.57
C TRP A 338 12.98 -15.35 7.78
N THR A 339 13.73 -16.44 7.73
CA THR A 339 15.19 -16.39 7.73
C THR A 339 15.69 -16.87 6.38
N LEU A 340 16.28 -15.95 5.62
CA LEU A 340 16.87 -16.19 4.33
C LEU A 340 18.34 -16.55 4.53
N ASP A 341 18.76 -17.68 3.97
CA ASP A 341 20.15 -18.11 3.95
C ASP A 341 20.71 -17.92 2.52
N PRO A 342 21.55 -16.89 2.27
CA PRO A 342 22.08 -16.62 0.94
C PRO A 342 23.02 -17.72 0.43
N VAL A 343 23.65 -18.48 1.34
CA VAL A 343 24.58 -19.57 0.98
C VAL A 343 23.81 -20.83 0.60
N ALA A 344 22.83 -21.22 1.45
CA ALA A 344 21.96 -22.36 1.19
C ALA A 344 20.89 -22.06 0.12
N ARG A 345 20.65 -20.78 -0.21
CA ARG A 345 19.62 -20.31 -1.13
C ARG A 345 18.22 -20.78 -0.75
N SER A 346 17.89 -20.68 0.53
CA SER A 346 16.62 -21.14 1.09
C SER A 346 16.03 -20.14 2.09
N VAL A 347 14.73 -20.23 2.30
CA VAL A 347 13.99 -19.48 3.30
C VAL A 347 13.37 -20.46 4.28
N SER A 348 13.63 -20.27 5.57
CA SER A 348 12.89 -20.93 6.65
C SER A 348 11.84 -19.95 7.23
N ARG A 349 10.62 -20.44 7.44
CA ARG A 349 9.49 -19.65 7.95
C ARG A 349 9.17 -20.07 9.38
N ARG A 350 8.92 -19.11 10.25
CA ARG A 350 8.49 -19.33 11.64
C ARG A 350 7.36 -18.36 11.98
N VAL A 351 6.23 -18.89 12.41
CA VAL A 351 5.11 -18.06 12.88
C VAL A 351 5.53 -17.34 14.18
N ILE A 352 5.39 -16.01 14.18
CA ILE A 352 5.51 -15.16 15.37
C ILE A 352 4.17 -15.14 16.09
N ASP A 353 3.09 -14.89 15.35
CA ASP A 353 1.74 -14.82 15.85
C ASP A 353 0.77 -15.48 14.86
N PRO A 354 -0.03 -16.49 15.27
CA PRO A 354 -0.97 -17.18 14.39
C PRO A 354 -2.26 -16.39 14.13
N ASP A 355 -2.58 -15.37 14.94
CA ASP A 355 -3.77 -14.57 14.70
C ASP A 355 -3.63 -13.77 13.40
N GLY A 356 -4.70 -13.75 12.60
CA GLY A 356 -4.72 -13.04 11.33
C GLY A 356 -4.52 -11.55 11.50
N GLN A 357 -3.59 -11.00 10.73
CA GLN A 357 -3.24 -9.57 10.79
C GLN A 357 -2.65 -9.07 9.48
N GLU A 358 -2.75 -7.76 9.25
CA GLU A 358 -2.25 -7.10 8.05
C GLU A 358 -1.79 -5.67 8.35
N PHE A 359 -1.21 -5.03 7.33
CA PHE A 359 -0.61 -3.70 7.43
C PHE A 359 0.43 -3.61 8.56
N PRO A 360 1.42 -4.51 8.57
CA PRO A 360 2.45 -4.48 9.60
C PRO A 360 3.37 -3.28 9.41
N ARG A 361 3.57 -2.48 10.46
CA ARG A 361 4.42 -1.28 10.45
C ARG A 361 5.42 -1.32 11.60
N PRO A 362 6.71 -1.02 11.37
CA PRO A 362 7.68 -0.76 12.42
C PRO A 362 7.75 0.75 12.72
N ASN A 363 8.64 1.12 13.63
CA ASN A 363 9.22 2.45 13.61
C ASN A 363 10.14 2.57 12.37
N GLU A 364 9.76 3.38 11.38
CA GLU A 364 10.45 3.46 10.09
C GLU A 364 11.90 3.99 10.17
N THR A 365 12.29 4.62 11.27
CA THR A 365 13.71 4.96 11.52
C THR A 365 14.57 3.71 11.74
N ARG A 366 13.93 2.54 11.90
CA ARG A 366 14.55 1.22 12.04
C ARG A 366 14.51 0.37 10.78
N LEU A 367 14.01 0.88 9.67
CA LEU A 367 14.02 0.13 8.42
C LEU A 367 15.45 -0.30 8.05
N GLY A 368 15.59 -1.56 7.67
CA GLY A 368 16.89 -2.16 7.34
C GLY A 368 17.77 -2.55 8.53
N LYS A 369 17.30 -2.36 9.77
CA LYS A 369 18.04 -2.59 11.02
C LYS A 369 17.28 -3.54 11.96
N PRO A 370 17.99 -4.22 12.89
CA PRO A 370 17.32 -4.92 13.98
C PRO A 370 16.37 -3.97 14.72
N TYR A 371 15.19 -4.49 15.05
CA TYR A 371 14.11 -3.73 15.65
C TYR A 371 13.35 -4.61 16.66
N ARG A 372 12.64 -3.99 17.57
CA ARG A 372 11.93 -4.67 18.65
C ARG A 372 10.42 -4.67 18.47
N TYR A 373 9.83 -3.59 17.97
CA TYR A 373 8.38 -3.44 17.95
C TYR A 373 7.80 -3.44 16.54
N ALA A 374 6.77 -4.28 16.34
CA ALA A 374 5.95 -4.30 15.14
C ALA A 374 4.49 -4.01 15.53
N TYR A 375 3.80 -3.25 14.69
CA TYR A 375 2.40 -2.89 14.88
C TYR A 375 1.61 -3.41 13.69
N ALA A 376 0.42 -3.99 13.92
CA ALA A 376 -0.41 -4.51 12.84
C ALA A 376 -1.90 -4.37 13.17
N MET A 377 -2.72 -4.30 12.13
CA MET A 377 -4.17 -4.37 12.26
C MET A 377 -4.60 -5.84 12.32
N CYS A 378 -5.49 -6.19 13.24
CA CYS A 378 -6.12 -7.50 13.26
C CYS A 378 -6.92 -7.72 11.97
N LEU A 379 -6.72 -8.86 11.32
CA LEU A 379 -7.51 -9.33 10.19
C LEU A 379 -8.01 -10.75 10.53
N PRO A 380 -9.23 -10.89 11.09
CA PRO A 380 -9.74 -12.19 11.52
C PRO A 380 -9.78 -13.21 10.37
N ALA A 381 -9.58 -14.48 10.71
CA ALA A 381 -9.74 -15.57 9.75
C ALA A 381 -11.16 -15.57 9.16
N GLY A 382 -11.26 -15.72 7.84
CA GLY A 382 -12.53 -15.66 7.14
C GLY A 382 -13.13 -14.24 7.07
N PHE A 383 -12.28 -13.22 7.10
CA PHE A 383 -12.70 -11.82 6.97
C PHE A 383 -13.75 -11.62 5.87
N ASP A 384 -14.87 -10.99 6.24
CA ASP A 384 -15.97 -10.65 5.35
C ASP A 384 -16.07 -9.13 5.19
N ALA A 385 -15.77 -8.63 4.00
CA ALA A 385 -15.88 -7.21 3.70
C ALA A 385 -17.31 -6.65 3.82
N ALA A 386 -18.34 -7.49 3.76
CA ALA A 386 -19.74 -7.10 3.95
C ALA A 386 -20.10 -6.91 5.44
N ALA A 387 -19.41 -7.63 6.33
CA ALA A 387 -19.64 -7.61 7.77
C ALA A 387 -18.30 -7.59 8.53
N PRO A 388 -17.50 -6.53 8.39
CA PRO A 388 -16.19 -6.46 9.01
C PRO A 388 -16.29 -6.42 10.53
N ASP A 389 -15.44 -7.19 11.21
CA ASP A 389 -15.40 -7.34 12.67
C ASP A 389 -14.00 -7.09 13.27
N GLN A 390 -13.06 -6.59 12.46
CA GLN A 390 -11.73 -6.21 12.96
C GLN A 390 -11.84 -4.97 13.86
N THR A 391 -11.60 -5.12 15.15
CA THR A 391 -11.70 -4.03 16.14
C THR A 391 -10.37 -3.73 16.83
N ARG A 392 -9.31 -4.47 16.49
CA ARG A 392 -8.08 -4.52 17.27
C ARG A 392 -6.85 -4.15 16.47
N LEU A 393 -5.91 -3.55 17.21
CA LEU A 393 -4.52 -3.41 16.79
C LEU A 393 -3.64 -4.29 17.68
N PHE A 394 -2.54 -4.76 17.12
CA PHE A 394 -1.51 -5.53 17.79
C PHE A 394 -0.20 -4.75 17.87
N LYS A 395 0.47 -4.82 19.01
CA LYS A 395 1.87 -4.41 19.19
C LYS A 395 2.66 -5.63 19.64
N HIS A 396 3.57 -6.07 18.78
CA HIS A 396 4.48 -7.19 19.07
C HIS A 396 5.79 -6.67 19.67
N ASP A 397 6.20 -7.23 20.80
CA ASP A 397 7.56 -7.13 21.31
C ASP A 397 8.32 -8.38 20.84
N LEU A 398 9.10 -8.21 19.78
CA LEU A 398 9.79 -9.31 19.09
C LEU A 398 11.00 -9.85 19.89
N GLU A 399 11.53 -9.07 20.85
CA GLU A 399 12.58 -9.51 21.76
C GLU A 399 12.00 -10.31 22.94
N ALA A 400 10.93 -9.81 23.54
CA ALA A 400 10.24 -10.49 24.65
C ALA A 400 9.37 -11.67 24.18
N GLY A 401 9.00 -11.70 22.89
CA GLY A 401 8.06 -12.69 22.34
C GLY A 401 6.64 -12.54 22.90
N THR A 402 6.21 -11.30 23.16
CA THR A 402 4.89 -10.97 23.70
C THR A 402 4.11 -10.05 22.77
N ARG A 403 2.79 -10.00 22.95
CA ARG A 403 1.88 -9.11 22.21
C ARG A 403 1.00 -8.34 23.18
N GLN A 404 0.83 -7.05 22.91
CA GLN A 404 -0.21 -6.20 23.49
C GLN A 404 -1.35 -6.00 22.47
N VAL A 405 -2.55 -5.73 22.97
CA VAL A 405 -3.77 -5.57 22.15
C VAL A 405 -4.47 -4.28 22.54
N HIS A 406 -4.70 -3.40 21.56
CA HIS A 406 -5.62 -2.28 21.73
C HIS A 406 -6.93 -2.62 21.04
N ASP A 407 -8.03 -2.69 21.79
CA ASP A 407 -9.36 -3.01 21.27
C ASP A 407 -10.25 -1.77 21.30
N PHE A 408 -10.66 -1.29 20.13
CA PHE A 408 -11.57 -0.13 20.01
C PHE A 408 -13.03 -0.46 20.35
N GLY A 409 -13.33 -1.75 20.55
CA GLY A 409 -14.67 -2.23 20.85
C GLY A 409 -15.54 -2.44 19.61
N MET A 410 -16.64 -3.16 19.83
CA MET A 410 -17.55 -3.57 18.76
C MET A 410 -18.09 -2.37 17.99
N GLY A 411 -18.07 -2.46 16.66
CA GLY A 411 -18.54 -1.41 15.75
C GLY A 411 -17.52 -0.30 15.48
N HIS A 412 -16.30 -0.39 16.01
CA HIS A 412 -15.21 0.53 15.74
C HIS A 412 -14.13 -0.18 14.96
N LEU A 413 -13.95 0.19 13.71
CA LEU A 413 -13.06 -0.50 12.76
C LEU A 413 -11.79 0.34 12.50
N PRO A 414 -10.65 -0.03 13.10
CA PRO A 414 -9.38 0.59 12.77
C PRO A 414 -8.94 0.21 11.35
N GLY A 415 -8.26 1.15 10.69
CA GLY A 415 -7.45 0.89 9.50
C GLY A 415 -5.98 0.71 9.87
N GLU A 416 -5.10 0.91 8.87
CA GLU A 416 -3.66 0.99 9.08
C GLU A 416 -3.31 2.13 10.04
N PHE A 417 -2.42 1.85 11.01
CA PHE A 417 -1.84 2.85 11.89
C PHE A 417 -0.35 3.02 11.61
N VAL A 418 0.09 4.27 11.55
CA VAL A 418 1.49 4.62 11.31
C VAL A 418 2.16 5.09 12.61
N PHE A 419 3.39 4.66 12.80
CA PHE A 419 4.20 5.10 13.94
C PHE A 419 4.92 6.42 13.62
N VAL A 420 4.86 7.36 14.56
CA VAL A 420 5.57 8.64 14.50
C VAL A 420 6.41 8.80 15.76
N PRO A 421 7.76 8.82 15.67
CA PRO A 421 8.60 8.96 16.83
C PRO A 421 8.48 10.35 17.46
N ARG A 422 8.58 10.44 18.80
CA ARG A 422 8.74 11.75 19.45
C ARG A 422 10.09 12.37 19.07
N PRO A 423 10.18 13.69 18.93
CA PRO A 423 11.45 14.34 18.61
C PRO A 423 12.57 14.05 19.62
N THR A 424 12.21 13.73 20.86
CA THR A 424 13.13 13.41 21.95
C THR A 424 13.10 11.94 22.33
N ALA A 425 12.67 11.06 21.43
CA ALA A 425 12.50 9.63 21.68
C ALA A 425 13.77 9.00 22.29
N ARG A 426 13.58 8.21 23.38
CA ARG A 426 14.65 7.49 24.09
C ARG A 426 14.54 5.98 23.94
N ALA A 427 13.39 5.49 23.55
CA ALA A 427 13.09 4.09 23.26
C ALA A 427 12.53 3.96 21.85
N GLU A 428 12.52 2.75 21.29
CA GLU A 428 12.04 2.51 19.94
C GLU A 428 10.53 2.77 19.80
N ASP A 429 9.76 2.49 20.86
CA ASP A 429 8.32 2.74 20.95
C ASP A 429 7.95 4.09 21.59
N ASP A 430 8.93 4.98 21.82
CA ASP A 430 8.66 6.33 22.31
C ASP A 430 8.15 7.21 21.16
N GLY A 431 6.83 7.16 20.97
CA GLY A 431 6.16 7.80 19.84
C GLY A 431 4.64 7.65 19.89
N TRP A 432 4.02 7.99 18.78
CA TRP A 432 2.58 7.89 18.59
C TRP A 432 2.24 6.94 17.44
N LEU A 433 1.09 6.27 17.58
CA LEU A 433 0.45 5.55 16.51
C LEU A 433 -0.79 6.33 16.07
N MET A 434 -0.93 6.56 14.77
CA MET A 434 -2.01 7.38 14.22
C MET A 434 -2.73 6.66 13.10
N GLY A 435 -4.06 6.72 13.11
CA GLY A 435 -4.90 6.11 12.08
C GLY A 435 -6.36 6.51 12.19
N TYR A 436 -7.15 6.13 11.18
CA TYR A 436 -8.60 6.29 11.21
C TYR A 436 -9.28 5.07 11.82
N VAL A 437 -10.30 5.32 12.63
CA VAL A 437 -11.19 4.32 13.21
C VAL A 437 -12.63 4.66 12.81
N VAL A 438 -13.28 3.79 12.06
CA VAL A 438 -14.66 4.00 11.61
C VAL A 438 -15.62 3.61 12.72
N ASP A 439 -16.52 4.51 13.08
CA ASP A 439 -17.64 4.30 14.00
C ASP A 439 -18.89 3.97 13.18
N LEU A 440 -19.22 2.69 13.11
CA LEU A 440 -20.33 2.18 12.30
C LEU A 440 -21.69 2.64 12.81
N ALA A 441 -21.84 2.78 14.12
CA ALA A 441 -23.12 3.15 14.73
C ALA A 441 -23.53 4.59 14.41
N ASN A 442 -22.55 5.48 14.29
CA ASN A 442 -22.77 6.90 14.04
C ASN A 442 -22.44 7.34 12.61
N GLU A 443 -22.11 6.39 11.72
CA GLU A 443 -21.62 6.69 10.35
C GLU A 443 -20.56 7.79 10.31
N ALA A 444 -19.59 7.72 11.23
CA ALA A 444 -18.55 8.71 11.45
C ALA A 444 -17.17 8.04 11.50
N THR A 445 -16.14 8.84 11.62
CA THR A 445 -14.76 8.35 11.73
C THR A 445 -14.01 9.18 12.75
N ASP A 446 -13.22 8.55 13.59
CA ASP A 446 -12.28 9.21 14.47
C ASP A 446 -10.86 9.09 13.89
N PHE A 447 -10.16 10.20 13.79
CA PHE A 447 -8.72 10.16 13.64
C PHE A 447 -8.11 10.05 15.03
N VAL A 448 -7.47 8.91 15.30
CA VAL A 448 -7.01 8.53 16.64
C VAL A 448 -5.49 8.64 16.74
N ILE A 449 -5.02 9.18 17.86
CA ILE A 449 -3.60 9.25 18.25
C ILE A 449 -3.44 8.43 19.53
N LEU A 450 -2.71 7.32 19.46
CA LEU A 450 -2.34 6.48 20.62
C LEU A 450 -0.90 6.78 21.05
N ASN A 451 -0.61 6.64 22.36
CA ASN A 451 0.77 6.54 22.82
C ASN A 451 1.28 5.12 22.56
N ALA A 452 2.35 4.95 21.82
CA ALA A 452 2.86 3.62 21.51
C ALA A 452 3.53 2.95 22.72
N ASP A 453 4.02 3.72 23.68
CA ASP A 453 4.58 3.24 24.96
C ASP A 453 3.49 2.88 25.99
N ASP A 454 2.26 3.43 25.87
CA ASP A 454 1.07 3.07 26.64
C ASP A 454 -0.04 2.54 25.70
N PHE A 455 0.30 1.47 24.95
CA PHE A 455 -0.48 1.00 23.80
C PHE A 455 -1.90 0.53 24.18
N GLU A 456 -2.09 -0.07 25.36
CA GLU A 456 -3.40 -0.54 25.85
C GLU A 456 -4.17 0.54 26.60
N GLY A 457 -3.55 1.71 26.82
CA GLY A 457 -4.16 2.87 27.46
C GLY A 457 -5.17 3.59 26.56
N PRO A 458 -5.87 4.60 27.10
CA PRO A 458 -6.80 5.39 26.30
C PRO A 458 -6.07 6.21 25.23
N PRO A 459 -6.76 6.58 24.14
CA PRO A 459 -6.19 7.47 23.14
C PRO A 459 -5.67 8.77 23.75
N GLN A 460 -4.49 9.21 23.32
CA GLN A 460 -3.94 10.54 23.64
C GLN A 460 -4.85 11.64 23.11
N ALA A 461 -5.39 11.45 21.91
CA ALA A 461 -6.40 12.31 21.31
C ALA A 461 -7.25 11.53 20.29
N SER A 462 -8.52 11.97 20.14
CA SER A 462 -9.42 11.57 19.07
C SER A 462 -10.02 12.81 18.43
N ILE A 463 -9.96 12.89 17.10
CA ILE A 463 -10.50 13.98 16.30
C ILE A 463 -11.69 13.46 15.52
N ARG A 464 -12.89 13.94 15.85
CA ARG A 464 -14.15 13.47 15.23
C ARG A 464 -14.34 14.05 13.84
N ILE A 465 -14.52 13.18 12.86
CA ILE A 465 -14.94 13.49 11.50
C ILE A 465 -16.39 13.01 11.39
N PRO A 466 -17.40 13.89 11.25
CA PRO A 466 -18.81 13.52 11.27
C PRO A 466 -19.26 12.89 9.94
N HIS A 467 -18.39 12.07 9.36
CA HIS A 467 -18.62 11.31 8.13
C HIS A 467 -17.90 9.98 8.21
N ARG A 468 -18.54 8.94 7.74
CA ARG A 468 -17.90 7.64 7.56
C ARG A 468 -16.91 7.72 6.39
N ILE A 469 -15.64 7.52 6.67
CA ILE A 469 -14.58 7.37 5.67
C ILE A 469 -14.51 5.87 5.31
N PRO A 470 -14.71 5.48 4.05
CA PRO A 470 -14.58 4.06 3.68
C PRO A 470 -13.20 3.50 4.04
N PRO A 471 -13.08 2.20 4.33
CA PRO A 471 -11.78 1.55 4.46
C PRO A 471 -10.89 1.89 3.27
N GLY A 472 -9.69 2.35 3.56
CA GLY A 472 -8.68 2.67 2.55
C GLY A 472 -7.57 1.64 2.56
N VAL A 473 -6.46 2.01 1.93
CA VAL A 473 -5.26 1.21 1.87
C VAL A 473 -4.20 1.89 2.74
N HIS A 474 -3.19 2.57 2.17
CA HIS A 474 -2.07 3.06 2.95
C HIS A 474 -2.20 4.53 3.34
N GLY A 475 -1.65 4.80 4.53
CA GLY A 475 -1.47 6.14 5.04
C GLY A 475 -0.06 6.40 5.53
N ASN A 476 0.28 7.68 5.67
CA ASN A 476 1.57 8.12 6.20
C ASN A 476 1.44 9.47 6.92
N TRP A 477 2.42 9.73 7.76
CA TRP A 477 2.63 11.05 8.32
C TRP A 477 3.58 11.85 7.42
N ALA A 478 3.13 13.00 6.97
CA ALA A 478 3.95 13.97 6.24
C ALA A 478 4.19 15.19 7.15
N PRO A 479 5.36 15.30 7.80
CA PRO A 479 5.68 16.45 8.64
C PRO A 479 5.72 17.72 7.80
N SER A 480 5.43 18.87 8.43
CA SER A 480 5.71 20.17 7.80
C SER A 480 7.21 20.31 7.61
N GLU A 481 7.62 20.91 6.51
CA GLU A 481 9.01 21.33 6.37
C GLU A 481 9.33 22.42 7.40
N PRO A 482 10.53 22.38 7.99
CA PRO A 482 10.96 23.39 8.98
C PRO A 482 11.08 24.80 8.39
#